data_b78b8466c6ad188b91f955afc11e4e5c
#
_entry.id   b78b8466c6ad188b91f955afc11e4e5c
#
_cell.length_a   1.000
_cell.length_b   1.000
_cell.length_c   1.000
_cell.angle_alpha   90.00
_cell.angle_beta   90.00
_cell.angle_gamma   90.00
#
_symmetry.space_group_name_H-M   'P 1'
#
loop_
_entity.id
_entity.type
_entity.pdbx_description
1 polymer ?
#
loop_
_entity_poly.entity_id
_entity_poly.type
_entity_poly.pdbx_seq_one_letter_code
_entity_poly.pdbx_strand_id
1 'polypeptide(L)'
;YFSEANFAEIVDAVHKHFPDCTIILNVGDHTKAAYLHWMHLGAGAAMLSHDASNELQFKRLHSANMSLLRRKQGMWELQEMGYHTGTGFLVGTPYQTIENVSEDLLFMKQFMPQMIQIAPFLAAKHTPFERERGGNADMVLYLMAIARLMFRGSILIADPSLEQAMHDGRKKALQAG
;
A
#
# COMPACT_ATOMS: atom_id res chain seq x y z
N TYR A 1 -0.63 7.12 -19.05
CA TYR A 1 -1.56 6.96 -17.93
C TYR A 1 -2.87 6.40 -18.47
N PHE A 2 -3.40 5.35 -17.83
CA PHE A 2 -4.73 4.84 -18.15
C PHE A 2 -5.79 5.82 -17.62
N SER A 3 -6.83 6.08 -18.42
CA SER A 3 -7.98 6.86 -17.98
C SER A 3 -8.87 6.05 -17.03
N GLU A 4 -9.75 6.71 -16.27
CA GLU A 4 -10.76 6.01 -15.45
C GLU A 4 -11.66 5.09 -16.28
N ALA A 5 -11.94 5.46 -17.55
CA ALA A 5 -12.69 4.63 -18.48
C ALA A 5 -11.92 3.36 -18.89
N ASN A 6 -10.62 3.47 -19.18
CA ASN A 6 -9.80 2.30 -19.49
C ASN A 6 -9.73 1.32 -18.28
N PHE A 7 -9.65 1.84 -17.06
CA PHE A 7 -9.72 0.99 -15.86
C PHE A 7 -11.07 0.29 -15.73
N ALA A 8 -12.16 0.97 -16.02
CA ALA A 8 -13.49 0.38 -16.00
C ALA A 8 -13.61 -0.80 -16.98
N GLU A 9 -13.12 -0.64 -18.22
CA GLU A 9 -13.08 -1.71 -19.22
C GLU A 9 -12.24 -2.91 -18.75
N ILE A 10 -11.08 -2.65 -18.13
CA ILE A 10 -10.21 -3.71 -17.59
C ILE A 10 -10.91 -4.47 -16.45
N VAL A 11 -11.52 -3.77 -15.49
CA VAL A 11 -12.22 -4.39 -14.36
C VAL A 11 -13.37 -5.25 -14.86
N ASP A 12 -14.20 -4.74 -15.77
CA ASP A 12 -15.33 -5.47 -16.37
C ASP A 12 -14.85 -6.72 -17.11
N ALA A 13 -13.79 -6.59 -17.94
CA ALA A 13 -13.24 -7.71 -18.67
C ALA A 13 -12.67 -8.79 -17.73
N VAL A 14 -11.93 -8.40 -16.68
CA VAL A 14 -11.37 -9.35 -15.70
C VAL A 14 -12.50 -10.04 -14.94
N HIS A 15 -13.50 -9.31 -14.47
CA HIS A 15 -14.63 -9.89 -13.74
C HIS A 15 -15.42 -10.90 -14.60
N LYS A 16 -15.65 -10.59 -15.87
CA LYS A 16 -16.32 -11.52 -16.80
C LYS A 16 -15.55 -12.82 -17.05
N HIS A 17 -14.22 -12.75 -17.11
CA HIS A 17 -13.39 -13.93 -17.34
C HIS A 17 -13.06 -14.73 -16.07
N PHE A 18 -13.06 -14.06 -14.90
CA PHE A 18 -12.71 -14.64 -13.61
C PHE A 18 -13.74 -14.23 -12.53
N PRO A 19 -15.02 -14.65 -12.66
CA PRO A 19 -16.10 -14.20 -11.78
C PRO A 19 -15.91 -14.62 -10.30
N ASP A 20 -15.17 -15.69 -10.05
CA ASP A 20 -14.87 -16.21 -8.71
C ASP A 20 -13.64 -15.56 -8.05
N CYS A 21 -12.97 -14.63 -8.74
CA CYS A 21 -11.79 -13.95 -8.22
C CYS A 21 -12.13 -12.56 -7.69
N THR A 22 -11.61 -12.22 -6.52
CA THR A 22 -11.67 -10.85 -6.01
C THR A 22 -10.69 -9.95 -6.75
N ILE A 23 -11.17 -8.90 -7.37
CA ILE A 23 -10.32 -7.89 -8.01
C ILE A 23 -9.87 -6.89 -6.96
N ILE A 24 -8.55 -6.74 -6.80
CA ILE A 24 -7.92 -5.76 -5.92
C ILE A 24 -7.38 -4.60 -6.77
N LEU A 25 -7.88 -3.41 -6.54
CA LEU A 25 -7.40 -2.19 -7.19
C LEU A 25 -6.16 -1.64 -6.45
N ASN A 26 -5.07 -1.41 -7.17
CA ASN A 26 -3.89 -0.69 -6.67
C ASN A 26 -3.55 0.42 -7.67
N VAL A 27 -4.38 1.45 -7.71
CA VAL A 27 -4.41 2.48 -8.75
C VAL A 27 -4.12 3.89 -8.23
N GLY A 28 -3.90 4.05 -6.92
CA GLY A 28 -3.62 5.35 -6.29
C GLY A 28 -4.89 6.17 -6.01
N ASP A 29 -4.72 7.49 -5.88
CA ASP A 29 -5.82 8.39 -5.56
C ASP A 29 -6.71 8.65 -6.78
N HIS A 30 -7.99 8.34 -6.67
CA HIS A 30 -9.02 8.63 -7.66
C HIS A 30 -10.27 9.23 -6.99
N THR A 31 -11.25 9.61 -7.80
CA THR A 31 -12.51 10.15 -7.30
C THR A 31 -13.38 9.06 -6.64
N LYS A 32 -14.22 9.45 -5.69
CA LYS A 32 -15.22 8.54 -5.10
C LYS A 32 -16.13 7.94 -6.18
N ALA A 33 -16.50 8.74 -7.19
CA ALA A 33 -17.33 8.27 -8.31
C ALA A 33 -16.65 7.18 -9.14
N ALA A 34 -15.34 7.30 -9.42
CA ALA A 34 -14.57 6.30 -10.12
C ALA A 34 -14.52 4.99 -9.35
N TYR A 35 -14.20 5.03 -8.06
CA TYR A 35 -14.17 3.84 -7.20
C TYR A 35 -15.55 3.16 -7.11
N LEU A 36 -16.64 3.92 -6.94
CA LEU A 36 -17.99 3.37 -6.95
C LEU A 36 -18.33 2.69 -8.28
N HIS A 37 -17.91 3.29 -9.40
CA HIS A 37 -18.11 2.71 -10.71
C HIS A 37 -17.36 1.37 -10.85
N TRP A 38 -16.09 1.32 -10.47
CA TRP A 38 -15.30 0.08 -10.53
C TRP A 38 -15.82 -1.00 -9.57
N MET A 39 -16.36 -0.61 -8.43
CA MET A 39 -17.03 -1.56 -7.52
C MET A 39 -18.26 -2.21 -8.18
N HIS A 40 -19.09 -1.42 -8.86
CA HIS A 40 -20.25 -1.95 -9.61
C HIS A 40 -19.84 -2.90 -10.76
N LEU A 41 -18.61 -2.75 -11.26
CA LEU A 41 -18.04 -3.64 -12.29
C LEU A 41 -17.36 -4.88 -11.71
N GLY A 42 -17.33 -5.05 -10.37
CA GLY A 42 -16.82 -6.25 -9.72
C GLY A 42 -15.53 -6.08 -8.92
N ALA A 43 -14.98 -4.86 -8.77
CA ALA A 43 -13.85 -4.65 -7.88
C ALA A 43 -14.28 -4.72 -6.40
N GLY A 44 -13.74 -5.68 -5.63
CA GLY A 44 -14.13 -5.92 -4.23
C GLY A 44 -13.13 -5.39 -3.21
N ALA A 45 -11.90 -5.10 -3.61
CA ALA A 45 -10.84 -4.66 -2.71
C ALA A 45 -10.03 -3.51 -3.31
N ALA A 46 -9.45 -2.67 -2.45
CA ALA A 46 -8.59 -1.57 -2.87
C ALA A 46 -7.39 -1.43 -1.94
N MET A 47 -6.20 -1.30 -2.54
CA MET A 47 -4.95 -1.04 -1.85
C MET A 47 -4.56 0.42 -2.06
N LEU A 48 -4.48 1.18 -0.97
CA LEU A 48 -4.04 2.57 -1.00
C LEU A 48 -3.05 2.81 0.14
N SER A 49 -1.76 2.78 -0.20
CA SER A 49 -0.70 2.99 0.77
C SER A 49 -0.72 4.41 1.31
N HIS A 50 -0.57 4.55 2.62
CA HIS A 50 -0.38 5.87 3.23
C HIS A 50 1.05 6.39 3.08
N ASP A 51 2.00 5.50 2.77
CA ASP A 51 3.43 5.72 2.50
C ASP A 51 4.20 6.28 3.70
N ALA A 52 3.66 7.27 4.39
CA ALA A 52 4.13 7.80 5.66
C ALA A 52 2.94 8.46 6.39
N SER A 53 2.72 8.13 7.66
CA SER A 53 1.65 8.73 8.48
C SER A 53 2.03 10.08 9.09
N ASN A 54 3.32 10.40 9.13
CA ASN A 54 3.86 11.67 9.56
C ASN A 54 3.81 12.71 8.43
N GLU A 55 3.24 13.88 8.70
CA GLU A 55 3.03 14.95 7.68
C GLU A 55 4.36 15.47 7.09
N LEU A 56 5.39 15.64 7.95
CA LEU A 56 6.68 16.14 7.49
C LEU A 56 7.40 15.10 6.61
N GLN A 57 7.37 13.83 7.03
CA GLN A 57 7.90 12.72 6.25
C GLN A 57 7.19 12.61 4.90
N PHE A 58 5.85 12.63 4.89
CA PHE A 58 5.05 12.55 3.67
C PHE A 58 5.42 13.67 2.68
N LYS A 59 5.52 14.92 3.15
CA LYS A 59 5.91 16.07 2.31
C LYS A 59 7.32 15.96 1.72
N ARG A 60 8.25 15.28 2.40
CA ARG A 60 9.61 15.04 1.88
C ARG A 60 9.64 13.98 0.80
N LEU A 61 8.72 13.01 0.85
CA LEU A 61 8.67 11.89 -0.08
C LEU A 61 7.85 12.18 -1.35
N HIS A 62 6.88 13.07 -1.26
CA HIS A 62 5.91 13.31 -2.31
C HIS A 62 6.01 14.71 -2.90
N SER A 63 5.47 14.86 -4.10
CA SER A 63 5.36 16.17 -4.76
C SER A 63 4.40 17.10 -4.02
N ALA A 64 4.61 18.41 -4.16
CA ALA A 64 3.89 19.45 -3.41
C ALA A 64 2.36 19.47 -3.62
N ASN A 65 1.87 18.82 -4.69
CA ASN A 65 0.44 18.70 -4.98
C ASN A 65 -0.22 17.50 -4.28
N MET A 66 0.53 16.65 -3.58
CA MET A 66 0.00 15.55 -2.80
C MET A 66 -0.23 15.96 -1.35
N SER A 67 -1.27 15.42 -0.74
CA SER A 67 -1.66 15.73 0.63
C SER A 67 -1.90 14.45 1.42
N LEU A 68 -1.23 14.30 2.55
CA LEU A 68 -1.45 13.18 3.47
C LEU A 68 -2.89 13.16 3.99
N LEU A 69 -3.46 14.34 4.31
CA LEU A 69 -4.85 14.43 4.75
C LEU A 69 -5.80 13.87 3.69
N ARG A 70 -5.63 14.28 2.42
CA ARG A 70 -6.46 13.79 1.31
C ARG A 70 -6.27 12.27 1.10
N ARG A 71 -5.03 11.78 1.19
CA ARG A 71 -4.71 10.36 1.11
C ARG A 71 -5.45 9.56 2.20
N LYS A 72 -5.35 10.00 3.45
CA LYS A 72 -6.06 9.37 4.57
C LYS A 72 -7.58 9.43 4.41
N GLN A 73 -8.14 10.57 3.98
CA GLN A 73 -9.57 10.68 3.67
C GLN A 73 -10.01 9.68 2.61
N GLY A 74 -9.27 9.55 1.50
CA GLY A 74 -9.56 8.58 0.45
C GLY A 74 -9.56 7.13 0.97
N MET A 75 -8.65 6.80 1.89
CA MET A 75 -8.62 5.48 2.51
C MET A 75 -9.90 5.20 3.33
N TRP A 76 -10.38 6.16 4.14
CA TRP A 76 -11.63 6.04 4.90
C TRP A 76 -12.83 5.98 3.96
N GLU A 77 -12.86 6.79 2.91
CA GLU A 77 -13.92 6.76 1.89
C GLU A 77 -14.04 5.39 1.21
N LEU A 78 -12.91 4.69 0.97
CA LEU A 78 -12.92 3.32 0.45
C LEU A 78 -13.59 2.33 1.41
N GLN A 79 -13.33 2.44 2.72
CA GLN A 79 -14.01 1.61 3.73
C GLN A 79 -15.50 1.90 3.78
N GLU A 80 -15.89 3.18 3.77
CA GLU A 80 -17.31 3.61 3.78
C GLU A 80 -18.06 3.11 2.55
N MET A 81 -17.40 3.02 1.40
CA MET A 81 -17.98 2.45 0.19
C MET A 81 -18.15 0.93 0.25
N GLY A 82 -17.49 0.25 1.20
CA GLY A 82 -17.58 -1.20 1.36
C GLY A 82 -16.45 -2.00 0.72
N TYR A 83 -15.37 -1.37 0.25
CA TYR A 83 -14.18 -2.08 -0.19
C TYR A 83 -13.48 -2.81 0.95
N HIS A 84 -12.97 -4.00 0.68
CA HIS A 84 -11.92 -4.58 1.51
C HIS A 84 -10.65 -3.75 1.32
N THR A 85 -10.24 -3.02 2.36
CA THR A 85 -9.16 -2.04 2.22
C THR A 85 -7.81 -2.57 2.66
N GLY A 86 -6.79 -2.18 1.92
CA GLY A 86 -5.40 -2.37 2.26
C GLY A 86 -4.63 -1.06 2.36
N THR A 87 -3.59 -1.08 3.17
CA THR A 87 -2.63 0.02 3.27
C THR A 87 -1.23 -0.48 3.55
N GLY A 88 -0.26 0.43 3.55
CA GLY A 88 1.12 0.10 3.81
C GLY A 88 2.05 1.28 3.74
N PHE A 89 3.33 0.99 3.98
CA PHE A 89 4.40 1.96 3.93
C PHE A 89 5.72 1.31 3.50
N LEU A 90 6.68 2.14 3.11
CA LEU A 90 8.02 1.72 2.75
C LEU A 90 9.00 1.87 3.93
N VAL A 91 9.89 0.91 4.10
CA VAL A 91 10.92 0.90 5.14
C VAL A 91 12.24 1.39 4.55
N GLY A 92 12.89 2.33 5.23
CA GLY A 92 14.16 2.90 4.83
C GLY A 92 14.03 3.98 3.75
N THR A 93 12.88 4.65 3.69
CA THR A 93 12.72 5.85 2.87
C THR A 93 13.65 6.97 3.36
N PRO A 94 14.10 7.89 2.48
CA PRO A 94 14.89 9.04 2.91
C PRO A 94 14.25 9.77 4.09
N TYR A 95 15.06 10.15 5.07
CA TYR A 95 14.65 10.87 6.30
C TYR A 95 13.72 10.08 7.25
N GLN A 96 13.44 8.81 7.02
CA GLN A 96 12.61 8.00 7.93
C GLN A 96 13.35 7.75 9.25
N THR A 97 12.65 7.93 10.36
CA THR A 97 13.10 7.60 11.71
C THR A 97 12.29 6.43 12.28
N ILE A 98 12.73 5.86 13.40
CA ILE A 98 12.00 4.79 14.07
C ILE A 98 10.65 5.29 14.63
N GLU A 99 10.56 6.56 14.99
CA GLU A 99 9.33 7.22 15.40
C GLU A 99 8.32 7.27 14.25
N ASN A 100 8.79 7.60 13.03
CA ASN A 100 7.92 7.57 11.83
C ASN A 100 7.35 6.17 11.59
N VAL A 101 8.18 5.12 11.68
CA VAL A 101 7.70 3.73 11.55
C VAL A 101 6.69 3.38 12.64
N SER A 102 6.90 3.85 13.86
CA SER A 102 5.96 3.66 14.96
C SER A 102 4.62 4.36 14.72
N GLU A 103 4.66 5.59 14.19
CA GLU A 103 3.46 6.34 13.79
C GLU A 103 2.70 5.62 12.67
N ASP A 104 3.40 5.01 11.70
CA ASP A 104 2.79 4.22 10.62
C ASP A 104 2.04 3.00 11.18
N LEU A 105 2.64 2.25 12.12
CA LEU A 105 1.98 1.13 12.78
C LEU A 105 0.77 1.57 13.62
N LEU A 106 0.87 2.69 14.33
CA LEU A 106 -0.24 3.26 15.11
C LEU A 106 -1.37 3.76 14.21
N PHE A 107 -1.05 4.37 13.07
CA PHE A 107 -2.05 4.75 12.08
C PHE A 107 -2.79 3.52 11.54
N MET A 108 -2.07 2.46 11.16
CA MET A 108 -2.70 1.22 10.71
C MET A 108 -3.61 0.61 11.80
N LYS A 109 -3.25 0.73 13.08
CA LYS A 109 -4.10 0.28 14.19
C LYS A 109 -5.41 1.07 14.29
N GLN A 110 -5.41 2.35 13.92
CA GLN A 110 -6.63 3.17 13.84
C GLN A 110 -7.46 2.82 12.59
N PHE A 111 -6.80 2.62 11.47
CA PHE A 111 -7.43 2.35 10.19
C PHE A 111 -7.99 0.92 10.08
N MET A 112 -7.41 -0.05 10.78
CA MET A 112 -7.84 -1.46 10.77
C MET A 112 -7.90 -2.08 9.36
N PRO A 113 -6.82 -2.08 8.59
CA PRO A 113 -6.80 -2.60 7.22
C PRO A 113 -7.01 -4.11 7.17
N GLN A 114 -7.71 -4.61 6.15
CA GLN A 114 -7.79 -6.04 5.85
C GLN A 114 -6.54 -6.58 5.14
N MET A 115 -5.79 -5.71 4.45
CA MET A 115 -4.53 -6.06 3.79
C MET A 115 -3.44 -5.08 4.19
N ILE A 116 -2.23 -5.60 4.44
CA ILE A 116 -1.07 -4.80 4.85
C ILE A 116 0.11 -5.11 3.95
N GLN A 117 0.74 -4.07 3.41
CA GLN A 117 1.96 -4.14 2.63
C GLN A 117 3.07 -3.33 3.31
N ILE A 118 4.10 -4.03 3.78
CA ILE A 118 5.32 -3.41 4.30
C ILE A 118 6.46 -3.85 3.36
N ALA A 119 7.11 -2.89 2.71
CA ALA A 119 8.09 -3.18 1.67
C ALA A 119 9.37 -2.38 1.86
N PRO A 120 10.52 -2.87 1.41
CA PRO A 120 11.74 -2.07 1.43
C PRO A 120 11.65 -0.95 0.40
N PHE A 121 12.14 0.23 0.75
CA PHE A 121 12.36 1.29 -0.22
C PHE A 121 13.41 0.84 -1.24
N LEU A 122 13.11 0.98 -2.52
CA LEU A 122 14.06 0.74 -3.61
C LEU A 122 14.22 2.03 -4.41
N ALA A 123 15.45 2.55 -4.44
CA ALA A 123 15.77 3.75 -5.20
C ALA A 123 15.54 3.51 -6.71
N ALA A 124 14.69 4.31 -7.33
CA ALA A 124 14.38 4.21 -8.76
C ALA A 124 15.20 5.22 -9.56
N LYS A 125 15.71 4.80 -10.72
CA LYS A 125 16.42 5.69 -11.67
C LYS A 125 15.50 6.82 -12.12
N HIS A 126 16.09 7.97 -12.39
CA HIS A 126 15.40 9.18 -12.85
C HIS A 126 14.40 9.76 -11.84
N THR A 127 14.57 9.46 -10.56
CA THR A 127 13.82 10.06 -9.46
C THR A 127 14.73 10.92 -8.59
N PRO A 128 14.17 11.85 -7.80
CA PRO A 128 14.96 12.63 -6.82
C PRO A 128 15.74 11.75 -5.83
N PHE A 129 15.31 10.51 -5.63
CA PHE A 129 15.91 9.57 -4.68
C PHE A 129 16.78 8.49 -5.34
N GLU A 130 17.17 8.67 -6.60
CA GLU A 130 17.96 7.68 -7.37
C GLU A 130 19.27 7.25 -6.67
N ARG A 131 19.88 8.16 -5.89
CA ARG A 131 21.15 7.94 -5.20
C ARG A 131 20.99 7.57 -3.73
N GLU A 132 19.75 7.46 -3.25
CA GLU A 132 19.51 7.11 -1.86
C GLU A 132 19.74 5.62 -1.63
N ARG A 133 20.11 5.30 -0.39
CA ARG A 133 20.30 3.90 0.00
C ARG A 133 18.96 3.19 0.06
N GLY A 134 18.90 1.97 -0.45
CA GLY A 134 17.74 1.10 -0.32
C GLY A 134 17.39 0.73 1.12
N GLY A 135 16.13 0.39 1.36
CA GLY A 135 15.64 -0.02 2.65
C GLY A 135 16.21 -1.36 3.13
N ASN A 136 16.24 -1.56 4.43
CA ASN A 136 16.72 -2.79 5.06
C ASN A 136 15.64 -3.88 5.04
N ALA A 137 15.87 -4.96 4.29
CA ALA A 137 14.93 -6.06 4.15
C ALA A 137 14.72 -6.85 5.47
N ASP A 138 15.75 -6.99 6.31
CA ASP A 138 15.59 -7.64 7.63
C ASP A 138 14.66 -6.83 8.54
N MET A 139 14.72 -5.49 8.48
CA MET A 139 13.79 -4.62 9.19
C MET A 139 12.35 -4.83 8.69
N VAL A 140 12.15 -5.00 7.37
CA VAL A 140 10.83 -5.32 6.81
C VAL A 140 10.29 -6.61 7.40
N LEU A 141 11.09 -7.69 7.43
CA LEU A 141 10.69 -8.97 8.01
C LEU A 141 10.33 -8.85 9.49
N TYR A 142 11.11 -8.09 10.25
CA TYR A 142 10.84 -7.81 11.65
C TYR A 142 9.51 -7.05 11.83
N LEU A 143 9.27 -6.02 11.02
CA LEU A 143 8.02 -5.26 11.05
C LEU A 143 6.81 -6.08 10.58
N MET A 144 6.98 -7.01 9.64
CA MET A 144 5.94 -7.96 9.25
C MET A 144 5.57 -8.89 10.41
N ALA A 145 6.55 -9.39 11.16
CA ALA A 145 6.27 -10.20 12.36
C ALA A 145 5.52 -9.39 13.44
N ILE A 146 5.90 -8.13 13.67
CA ILE A 146 5.15 -7.22 14.55
C ILE A 146 3.74 -7.00 14.02
N ALA A 147 3.58 -6.72 12.72
CA ALA A 147 2.28 -6.51 12.12
C ALA A 147 1.38 -7.76 12.26
N ARG A 148 1.93 -8.98 12.12
CA ARG A 148 1.17 -10.22 12.36
C ARG A 148 0.64 -10.30 13.79
N LEU A 149 1.43 -9.90 14.78
CA LEU A 149 0.98 -9.87 16.18
C LEU A 149 -0.08 -8.80 16.44
N MET A 150 0.04 -7.64 15.81
CA MET A 150 -0.88 -6.52 15.95
C MET A 150 -2.20 -6.73 15.18
N PHE A 151 -2.14 -7.34 13.99
CA PHE A 151 -3.24 -7.43 13.01
C PHE A 151 -3.49 -8.89 12.62
N ARG A 152 -3.90 -9.72 13.57
CA ARG A 152 -4.03 -11.17 13.40
C ARG A 152 -4.96 -11.60 12.26
N GLY A 153 -5.99 -10.80 11.98
CA GLY A 153 -6.98 -11.07 10.92
C GLY A 153 -6.63 -10.49 9.55
N SER A 154 -5.59 -9.67 9.44
CA SER A 154 -5.22 -9.05 8.17
C SER A 154 -4.35 -9.96 7.31
N ILE A 155 -4.46 -9.80 6.00
CA ILE A 155 -3.57 -10.43 5.02
C ILE A 155 -2.28 -9.60 4.98
N LEU A 156 -1.13 -10.22 5.25
CA LEU A 156 0.18 -9.60 5.06
C LEU A 156 0.71 -9.96 3.67
N ILE A 157 1.04 -8.94 2.89
CA ILE A 157 1.49 -9.11 1.50
C ILE A 157 3.00 -9.30 1.47
N ALA A 158 3.47 -10.44 0.96
CA ALA A 158 4.87 -10.68 0.68
C ALA A 158 5.27 -9.93 -0.61
N ASP A 159 5.71 -8.68 -0.46
CA ASP A 159 5.99 -7.77 -1.56
C ASP A 159 7.12 -8.27 -2.48
N PRO A 160 6.96 -8.19 -3.82
CA PRO A 160 8.00 -8.59 -4.77
C PRO A 160 9.33 -7.85 -4.61
N SER A 161 9.34 -6.63 -4.09
CA SER A 161 10.58 -5.85 -3.83
C SER A 161 11.50 -6.51 -2.81
N LEU A 162 10.97 -7.35 -1.92
CA LEU A 162 11.78 -8.14 -0.99
C LEU A 162 12.71 -9.13 -1.71
N GLU A 163 12.27 -9.71 -2.84
CA GLU A 163 13.13 -10.59 -3.64
C GLU A 163 14.28 -9.84 -4.30
N GLN A 164 14.09 -8.55 -4.60
CA GLN A 164 15.15 -7.68 -5.11
C GLN A 164 16.13 -7.23 -4.02
N ALA A 165 15.63 -7.08 -2.79
CA ALA A 165 16.41 -6.59 -1.65
C ALA A 165 17.19 -7.70 -0.93
N MET A 166 16.71 -8.96 -0.97
CA MET A 166 17.39 -10.10 -0.35
C MET A 166 17.01 -11.42 -1.01
N HIS A 167 17.92 -12.39 -0.97
CA HIS A 167 17.68 -13.76 -1.45
C HIS A 167 16.55 -14.43 -0.65
N ASP A 168 15.62 -15.09 -1.35
CA ASP A 168 14.42 -15.71 -0.78
C ASP A 168 13.54 -14.75 0.04
N GLY A 169 13.54 -13.45 -0.28
CA GLY A 169 12.88 -12.40 0.49
C GLY A 169 11.39 -12.63 0.65
N ARG A 170 10.68 -13.00 -0.40
CA ARG A 170 9.25 -13.32 -0.33
C ARG A 170 8.94 -14.55 0.51
N LYS A 171 9.76 -15.60 0.38
CA LYS A 171 9.62 -16.81 1.20
C LYS A 171 9.81 -16.51 2.68
N LYS A 172 10.85 -15.74 3.03
CA LYS A 172 11.09 -15.28 4.40
C LYS A 172 9.94 -14.41 4.92
N ALA A 173 9.37 -13.54 4.08
CA ALA A 173 8.22 -12.73 4.42
C ALA A 173 6.99 -13.58 4.79
N LEU A 174 6.69 -14.62 4.02
CA LEU A 174 5.62 -15.58 4.33
C LEU A 174 5.86 -16.37 5.64
N GLN A 175 7.12 -16.52 6.04
CA GLN A 175 7.48 -17.17 7.32
C GLN A 175 7.43 -16.19 8.50
N ALA A 176 7.63 -14.90 8.26
CA ALA A 176 7.60 -13.84 9.28
C ALA A 176 6.17 -13.42 9.66
N GLY A 177 5.23 -13.53 8.78
CA GLY A 177 3.84 -13.10 8.96
C GLY A 177 2.84 -13.84 8.12
#